data_5c882aa6ddcca1aa04f344cbd670f76d
#
_entry.id   5c882aa6ddcca1aa04f344cbd670f76d
#
_cell.length_a   1.000
_cell.length_b   1.000
_cell.length_c   1.000
_cell.angle_alpha   90.00
_cell.angle_beta   90.00
_cell.angle_gamma   90.00
#
_symmetry.space_group_name_H-M   'P 1'
#
loop_
_entity.id
_entity.type
_entity.pdbx_description
1 polymer ?
#
loop_
_entity_poly.entity_id
_entity_poly.type
_entity_poly.pdbx_seq_one_letter_code
_entity_poly.pdbx_strand_id
1 'polypeptide(L)'
;GSPAPEFELTTPDGKKLALKDLRGHIVLIDFWASWCGPCMDEMPNVKAIYERYHARGLEIVGVSMDNNKSNWEKAIERAGLTWHHVSSLKGMNRCPVAKLYQVVAIPKLYIIGKDGKIIAKDLRGEELREKIDELFEE
;
A
#
# COMPACT_ATOMS: atom_id res chain seq x y z
N GLY A 1 2.05 5.08 18.18
CA GLY A 1 3.10 4.77 17.34
C GLY A 1 3.93 5.91 16.80
N SER A 2 4.93 5.56 16.07
CA SER A 2 5.84 6.50 15.44
C SER A 2 5.19 7.15 14.22
N PRO A 3 5.58 8.39 13.88
CA PRO A 3 5.13 9.00 12.63
C PRO A 3 5.57 8.13 11.44
N ALA A 4 4.68 7.95 10.47
CA ALA A 4 5.03 7.27 9.23
C ALA A 4 5.97 8.17 8.43
N PRO A 5 7.10 7.65 7.90
CA PRO A 5 7.98 8.43 7.04
C PRO A 5 7.22 8.99 5.83
N GLU A 6 7.41 10.29 5.57
CA GLU A 6 6.81 10.91 4.41
C GLU A 6 7.52 10.47 3.13
N PHE A 7 6.76 10.42 2.05
CA PHE A 7 7.33 10.11 0.74
C PHE A 7 6.49 10.73 -0.37
N GLU A 8 7.09 10.84 -1.53
CA GLU A 8 6.42 11.23 -2.76
C GLU A 8 6.98 10.37 -3.88
N LEU A 9 6.10 9.71 -4.60
CA LEU A 9 6.49 8.86 -5.72
C LEU A 9 5.54 9.08 -6.89
N THR A 10 5.88 8.47 -8.02
CA THR A 10 5.17 8.68 -9.28
C THR A 10 4.09 7.62 -9.49
N THR A 11 2.92 8.06 -9.92
CA THR A 11 1.78 7.21 -10.27
C THR A 11 1.94 6.68 -11.69
N PRO A 12 1.13 5.68 -12.12
CA PRO A 12 1.22 5.16 -13.49
C PRO A 12 1.00 6.21 -14.57
N ASP A 13 0.19 7.23 -14.30
CA ASP A 13 -0.07 8.30 -15.27
C ASP A 13 0.94 9.44 -15.17
N GLY A 14 2.03 9.26 -14.43
CA GLY A 14 3.13 10.21 -14.37
C GLY A 14 2.96 11.37 -13.39
N LYS A 15 1.91 11.34 -12.58
CA LYS A 15 1.70 12.36 -11.55
C LYS A 15 2.46 12.01 -10.28
N LYS A 16 2.53 12.94 -9.35
CA LYS A 16 3.15 12.70 -8.04
C LYS A 16 2.07 12.49 -6.99
N LEU A 17 2.31 11.54 -6.10
CA LEU A 17 1.46 11.31 -4.93
C LEU A 17 2.34 11.28 -3.70
N ALA A 18 2.03 12.09 -2.71
CA ALA A 18 2.71 12.10 -1.42
C ALA A 18 1.80 11.50 -0.36
N LEU A 19 2.41 10.84 0.63
CA LEU A 19 1.63 10.27 1.74
C LEU A 19 0.80 11.34 2.44
N LYS A 20 1.36 12.54 2.60
CA LYS A 20 0.66 13.66 3.27
C LYS A 20 -0.65 14.05 2.56
N ASP A 21 -0.78 13.74 1.27
CA ASP A 21 -2.00 14.04 0.51
C ASP A 21 -3.19 13.25 1.04
N LEU A 22 -2.93 12.17 1.77
CA LEU A 22 -3.97 11.30 2.34
C LEU A 22 -4.12 11.48 3.85
N ARG A 23 -3.50 12.53 4.43
CA ARG A 23 -3.60 12.80 5.86
C ARG A 23 -5.07 13.02 6.26
N GLY A 24 -5.46 12.48 7.39
CA GLY A 24 -6.86 12.53 7.84
C GLY A 24 -7.64 11.26 7.53
N HIS A 25 -7.05 10.34 6.79
CA HIS A 25 -7.65 9.03 6.48
C HIS A 25 -6.87 7.92 7.16
N ILE A 26 -7.53 6.78 7.37
CA ILE A 26 -6.81 5.53 7.66
C ILE A 26 -6.19 5.10 6.33
N VAL A 27 -4.88 4.89 6.31
CA VAL A 27 -4.15 4.53 5.09
C VAL A 27 -3.48 3.17 5.26
N LEU A 28 -3.71 2.27 4.32
CA LEU A 28 -2.99 1.01 4.23
C LEU A 28 -1.90 1.20 3.17
N ILE A 29 -0.65 1.03 3.58
CA ILE A 29 0.47 1.06 2.63
C ILE A 29 0.88 -0.37 2.36
N ASP A 30 0.86 -0.77 1.09
CA ASP A 30 1.16 -2.13 0.66
C ASP A 30 2.41 -2.10 -0.23
N PHE A 31 3.53 -2.58 0.31
CA PHE A 31 4.76 -2.77 -0.47
C PHE A 31 4.66 -4.10 -1.18
N TRP A 32 4.65 -4.07 -2.50
CA TRP A 32 4.38 -5.23 -3.35
C TRP A 32 5.16 -5.17 -4.66
N ALA A 33 5.02 -6.17 -5.48
CA ALA A 33 5.53 -6.15 -6.86
C ALA A 33 4.72 -7.11 -7.72
N SER A 34 4.70 -6.85 -9.02
CA SER A 34 3.97 -7.69 -9.97
C SER A 34 4.51 -9.13 -10.01
N TRP A 35 5.79 -9.29 -9.72
CA TRP A 35 6.47 -10.59 -9.73
C TRP A 35 6.41 -11.33 -8.40
N CYS A 36 5.79 -10.75 -7.40
CA CYS A 36 5.75 -11.31 -6.04
C CYS A 36 4.51 -12.17 -5.88
N GLY A 37 4.68 -13.50 -5.90
CA GLY A 37 3.58 -14.44 -5.75
C GLY A 37 2.76 -14.23 -4.49
N PRO A 38 3.38 -14.21 -3.30
CA PRO A 38 2.64 -13.97 -2.06
C PRO A 38 1.93 -12.63 -2.01
N CYS A 39 2.49 -11.59 -2.65
CA CYS A 39 1.83 -10.29 -2.77
C CYS A 39 0.52 -10.41 -3.55
N MET A 40 0.59 -11.10 -4.69
CA MET A 40 -0.59 -11.27 -5.54
C MET A 40 -1.63 -12.18 -4.90
N ASP A 41 -1.19 -13.18 -4.13
CA ASP A 41 -2.09 -14.08 -3.40
C ASP A 41 -2.90 -13.32 -2.34
N GLU A 42 -2.34 -12.27 -1.78
CA GLU A 42 -3.03 -11.46 -0.76
C GLU A 42 -4.00 -10.45 -1.38
N MET A 43 -3.87 -10.13 -2.65
CA MET A 43 -4.68 -9.08 -3.28
C MET A 43 -6.19 -9.28 -3.18
N PRO A 44 -6.74 -10.50 -3.31
CA PRO A 44 -8.19 -10.66 -3.12
C PRO A 44 -8.67 -10.19 -1.74
N ASN A 45 -7.88 -10.43 -0.69
CA ASN A 45 -8.19 -9.97 0.65
C ASN A 45 -8.14 -8.45 0.75
N VAL A 46 -7.09 -7.84 0.19
CA VAL A 46 -6.94 -6.38 0.18
C VAL A 46 -8.08 -5.72 -0.59
N LYS A 47 -8.45 -6.30 -1.72
CA LYS A 47 -9.59 -5.79 -2.52
C LYS A 47 -10.89 -5.84 -1.73
N ALA A 48 -11.16 -6.93 -1.02
CA ALA A 48 -12.36 -7.06 -0.22
C ALA A 48 -12.40 -6.00 0.88
N ILE A 49 -11.27 -5.74 1.51
CA ILE A 49 -11.13 -4.69 2.53
C ILE A 49 -11.41 -3.32 1.93
N TYR A 50 -10.82 -3.03 0.77
CA TYR A 50 -11.00 -1.75 0.10
C TYR A 50 -12.46 -1.51 -0.29
N GLU A 51 -13.09 -2.51 -0.89
CA GLU A 51 -14.49 -2.43 -1.30
C GLU A 51 -15.42 -2.17 -0.11
N ARG A 52 -15.08 -2.74 1.04
CA ARG A 52 -15.91 -2.59 2.25
C ARG A 52 -15.76 -1.21 2.88
N TYR A 53 -14.57 -0.63 2.90
CA TYR A 53 -14.30 0.56 3.70
C TYR A 53 -13.91 1.81 2.94
N HIS A 54 -13.68 1.72 1.63
CA HIS A 54 -13.26 2.91 0.88
C HIS A 54 -14.29 4.05 1.00
N ALA A 55 -15.56 3.75 0.88
CA ALA A 55 -16.62 4.77 0.99
C ALA A 55 -16.68 5.39 2.39
N ARG A 56 -16.10 4.72 3.38
CA ARG A 56 -16.03 5.21 4.75
C ARG A 56 -14.69 5.88 5.08
N GLY A 57 -13.84 6.05 4.09
CA GLY A 57 -12.61 6.81 4.23
C GLY A 57 -11.31 6.02 4.21
N LEU A 58 -11.34 4.70 3.98
CA LEU A 58 -10.09 3.94 3.86
C LEU A 58 -9.41 4.29 2.55
N GLU A 59 -8.13 4.63 2.64
CA GLU A 59 -7.28 4.81 1.47
C GLU A 59 -6.20 3.73 1.45
N ILE A 60 -5.82 3.31 0.26
CA ILE A 60 -4.73 2.35 0.08
C ILE A 60 -3.72 2.92 -0.90
N VAL A 61 -2.44 2.78 -0.58
CA VAL A 61 -1.35 3.12 -1.48
C VAL A 61 -0.51 1.86 -1.70
N GLY A 62 -0.49 1.36 -2.92
CA GLY A 62 0.41 0.29 -3.32
C GLY A 62 1.73 0.89 -3.75
N VAL A 63 2.81 0.57 -3.02
CA VAL A 63 4.16 1.01 -3.35
C VAL A 63 4.85 -0.16 -4.04
N SER A 64 5.02 -0.06 -5.35
CA SER A 64 5.56 -1.15 -6.15
C SER A 64 7.08 -1.18 -6.12
N MET A 65 7.61 -2.38 -5.95
CA MET A 65 9.06 -2.64 -6.05
C MET A 65 9.45 -3.09 -7.46
N ASP A 66 8.58 -2.89 -8.44
CA ASP A 66 8.89 -3.23 -9.83
C ASP A 66 9.99 -2.35 -10.41
N ASN A 67 10.67 -2.85 -11.43
CA ASN A 67 11.61 -2.07 -12.23
C ASN A 67 11.17 -1.99 -13.69
N ASN A 68 9.96 -2.45 -13.99
CA ASN A 68 9.39 -2.46 -15.34
C ASN A 68 7.98 -1.92 -15.29
N LYS A 69 7.77 -0.76 -15.90
CA LYS A 69 6.49 -0.07 -15.85
C LYS A 69 5.36 -0.89 -16.47
N SER A 70 5.62 -1.54 -17.58
CA SER A 70 4.61 -2.36 -18.27
C SER A 70 4.12 -3.51 -17.39
N ASN A 71 5.04 -4.20 -16.73
CA ASN A 71 4.67 -5.30 -15.83
C ASN A 71 3.84 -4.80 -14.64
N TRP A 72 4.22 -3.66 -14.10
CA TRP A 72 3.50 -3.01 -13.00
C TRP A 72 2.06 -2.66 -13.41
N GLU A 73 1.92 -1.95 -14.53
CA GLU A 73 0.60 -1.55 -15.02
C GLU A 73 -0.29 -2.74 -15.37
N LYS A 74 0.28 -3.78 -15.98
CA LYS A 74 -0.47 -4.99 -16.31
C LYS A 74 -0.98 -5.71 -15.07
N ALA A 75 -0.18 -5.78 -14.02
CA ALA A 75 -0.60 -6.43 -12.77
C ALA A 75 -1.75 -5.65 -12.12
N ILE A 76 -1.66 -4.31 -12.10
CA ILE A 76 -2.73 -3.46 -11.57
C ILE A 76 -4.03 -3.74 -12.32
N GLU A 77 -3.97 -3.75 -13.64
CA GLU A 77 -5.15 -3.95 -14.49
C GLU A 77 -5.73 -5.36 -14.33
N ARG A 78 -4.89 -6.39 -14.43
CA ARG A 78 -5.34 -7.78 -14.36
C ARG A 78 -5.96 -8.13 -13.01
N ALA A 79 -5.38 -7.63 -11.93
CA ALA A 79 -5.89 -7.91 -10.61
C ALA A 79 -7.00 -6.93 -10.18
N GLY A 80 -7.26 -5.88 -10.96
CA GLY A 80 -8.31 -4.91 -10.65
C GLY A 80 -8.02 -4.13 -9.38
N LEU A 81 -6.77 -3.63 -9.24
CA LEU A 81 -6.34 -2.91 -8.05
C LEU A 81 -6.64 -1.42 -8.23
N THR A 82 -7.80 -0.97 -7.76
CA THR A 82 -8.36 0.35 -8.10
C THR A 82 -7.97 1.47 -7.14
N TRP A 83 -7.03 1.23 -6.24
CA TRP A 83 -6.56 2.24 -5.29
C TRP A 83 -5.32 2.97 -5.83
N HIS A 84 -4.72 3.81 -5.00
CA HIS A 84 -3.54 4.59 -5.39
C HIS A 84 -2.34 3.67 -5.60
N HIS A 85 -1.59 3.92 -6.67
CA HIS A 85 -0.38 3.17 -6.97
C HIS A 85 0.77 4.10 -7.28
N VAL A 86 1.93 3.82 -6.68
CA VAL A 86 3.15 4.59 -6.93
C VAL A 86 4.35 3.64 -7.04
N SER A 87 5.39 4.08 -7.71
CA SER A 87 6.64 3.31 -7.81
C SER A 87 7.80 4.21 -8.17
N SER A 88 8.99 3.87 -7.68
CA SER A 88 10.23 4.48 -8.15
C SER A 88 10.69 3.82 -9.44
N LEU A 89 10.17 2.63 -9.76
CA LEU A 89 10.60 1.79 -10.89
C LEU A 89 12.10 1.45 -10.86
N LYS A 90 12.69 1.48 -9.66
CA LYS A 90 14.12 1.18 -9.46
C LYS A 90 14.38 -0.22 -8.93
N GLY A 91 13.31 -1.00 -8.71
CA GLY A 91 13.42 -2.35 -8.18
C GLY A 91 13.52 -2.39 -6.66
N MET A 92 13.53 -3.60 -6.13
CA MET A 92 13.49 -3.86 -4.70
C MET A 92 14.64 -3.20 -3.93
N ASN A 93 15.86 -3.29 -4.46
CA ASN A 93 17.05 -2.89 -3.74
C ASN A 93 17.37 -1.39 -3.82
N ARG A 94 16.70 -0.66 -4.68
CA ARG A 94 17.00 0.76 -4.92
C ARG A 94 15.83 1.71 -4.64
N CYS A 95 14.75 1.20 -4.08
CA CYS A 95 13.59 2.03 -3.76
C CYS A 95 13.87 2.83 -2.49
N PRO A 96 13.93 4.17 -2.57
CA PRO A 96 14.22 4.99 -1.38
C PRO A 96 13.15 4.82 -0.29
N VAL A 97 11.90 4.67 -0.69
CA VAL A 97 10.79 4.55 0.27
C VAL A 97 10.86 3.22 1.01
N ALA A 98 11.23 2.14 0.31
CA ALA A 98 11.43 0.85 0.96
C ALA A 98 12.50 0.96 2.04
N LYS A 99 13.57 1.71 1.78
CA LYS A 99 14.64 1.91 2.76
C LYS A 99 14.14 2.70 3.96
N LEU A 100 13.35 3.74 3.74
CA LEU A 100 12.76 4.54 4.82
C LEU A 100 11.88 3.71 5.73
N TYR A 101 11.14 2.77 5.17
CA TYR A 101 10.23 1.90 5.91
C TYR A 101 10.90 0.60 6.34
N GLN A 102 12.20 0.44 6.09
CA GLN A 102 12.98 -0.75 6.45
C GLN A 102 12.38 -2.02 5.84
N VAL A 103 11.89 -1.92 4.60
CA VAL A 103 11.31 -3.05 3.89
C VAL A 103 12.43 -3.85 3.25
N VAL A 104 12.61 -5.10 3.71
CA VAL A 104 13.62 -6.03 3.19
C VAL A 104 13.00 -7.23 2.49
N ALA A 105 11.70 -7.42 2.65
CA ALA A 105 10.95 -8.50 2.02
C ALA A 105 9.53 -8.02 1.78
N ILE A 106 8.86 -8.56 0.76
CA ILE A 106 7.48 -8.22 0.42
C ILE A 106 6.64 -9.49 0.37
N PRO A 107 5.33 -9.42 0.64
CA PRO A 107 4.57 -8.21 0.94
C PRO A 107 4.91 -7.65 2.32
N LYS A 108 4.83 -6.34 2.45
CA LYS A 108 5.00 -5.66 3.73
C LYS A 108 3.92 -4.59 3.81
N LEU A 109 3.07 -4.67 4.84
CA LEU A 109 1.93 -3.77 4.97
C LEU A 109 2.05 -2.95 6.26
N TYR A 110 1.66 -1.68 6.15
CA TYR A 110 1.58 -0.76 7.28
C TYR A 110 0.19 -0.14 7.31
N ILE A 111 -0.35 0.01 8.50
CA ILE A 111 -1.60 0.76 8.69
C ILE A 111 -1.24 2.08 9.36
N ILE A 112 -1.64 3.18 8.73
CA ILE A 112 -1.36 4.54 9.20
C ILE A 112 -2.66 5.17 9.68
N GLY A 113 -2.62 5.77 10.84
CA GLY A 113 -3.79 6.45 11.41
C GLY A 113 -4.05 7.81 10.79
N LYS A 114 -5.18 8.40 11.15
CA LYS A 114 -5.58 9.72 10.66
C LYS A 114 -4.59 10.81 11.03
N ASP A 115 -3.85 10.61 12.12
CA ASP A 115 -2.83 11.54 12.59
C ASP A 115 -1.46 11.32 11.94
N GLY A 116 -1.35 10.38 11.01
CA GLY A 116 -0.10 10.09 10.31
C GLY A 116 0.85 9.15 11.04
N LYS A 117 0.40 8.55 12.13
CA LYS A 117 1.23 7.62 12.91
C LYS A 117 0.95 6.17 12.53
N ILE A 118 1.99 5.34 12.61
CA ILE A 118 1.86 3.91 12.32
C ILE A 118 1.03 3.25 13.44
N ILE A 119 -0.06 2.62 13.07
CA ILE A 119 -0.93 1.88 13.99
C ILE A 119 -0.50 0.42 14.09
N ALA A 120 -0.15 -0.19 12.96
CA ALA A 120 0.18 -1.61 12.91
C ALA A 120 1.02 -1.90 11.67
N LYS A 121 1.70 -3.04 11.69
CA LYS A 121 2.49 -3.52 10.55
C LYS A 121 2.49 -5.04 10.52
N ASP A 122 2.85 -5.61 9.36
CA ASP A 122 3.05 -7.04 9.16
C ASP A 122 1.80 -7.90 9.34
N LEU A 123 0.63 -7.31 9.10
CA LEU A 123 -0.63 -8.05 9.14
C LEU A 123 -1.04 -8.49 7.74
N ARG A 124 -1.61 -9.70 7.66
CA ARG A 124 -2.15 -10.26 6.41
C ARG A 124 -3.39 -11.08 6.72
N GLY A 125 -4.15 -11.38 5.66
CA GLY A 125 -5.29 -12.28 5.75
C GLY A 125 -6.30 -11.83 6.77
N GLU A 126 -6.72 -12.75 7.60
CA GLU A 126 -7.75 -12.51 8.62
C GLU A 126 -7.32 -11.48 9.65
N GLU A 127 -6.04 -11.52 10.07
CA GLU A 127 -5.53 -10.54 11.03
C GLU A 127 -5.61 -9.11 10.49
N LEU A 128 -5.28 -8.92 9.22
CA LEU A 128 -5.39 -7.61 8.58
C LEU A 128 -6.84 -7.16 8.53
N ARG A 129 -7.74 -8.05 8.11
CA ARG A 129 -9.17 -7.75 8.02
C ARG A 129 -9.72 -7.37 9.38
N GLU A 130 -9.40 -8.15 10.41
CA GLU A 130 -9.88 -7.88 11.77
C GLU A 130 -9.40 -6.53 12.29
N LYS A 131 -8.14 -6.18 12.02
CA LYS A 131 -7.59 -4.91 12.48
C LYS A 131 -8.28 -3.73 11.78
N ILE A 132 -8.50 -3.82 10.47
CA ILE A 132 -9.20 -2.78 9.73
C ILE A 132 -10.66 -2.69 10.20
N ASP A 133 -11.34 -3.82 10.38
CA ASP A 133 -12.71 -3.85 10.91
C ASP A 133 -12.77 -3.09 12.25
N GLU A 134 -11.82 -3.37 13.14
CA GLU A 134 -11.74 -2.72 14.45
C GLU A 134 -11.61 -1.20 14.33
N LEU A 135 -10.78 -0.73 13.40
CA LEU A 135 -10.55 0.71 13.21
C LEU A 135 -11.76 1.45 12.67
N PHE A 136 -12.65 0.77 11.96
CA PHE A 136 -13.85 1.36 11.40
C PHE A 136 -15.12 1.05 12.20
N GLU A 137 -14.96 0.35 13.29
CA GLU A 137 -16.06 -0.06 14.15
C GLU A 137 -16.43 1.10 15.08
N GLU A 138 -17.43 1.86 14.78
CA GLU A 138 -17.91 2.92 15.67
C GLU A 138 -19.25 3.43 15.24
#